data_967eff7f03c4ff1800bcde2346ffd41e
#
_entry.id   967eff7f03c4ff1800bcde2346ffd41e
#
_cell.length_a   1.000
_cell.length_b   1.000
_cell.length_c   1.000
_cell.angle_alpha   90.00
_cell.angle_beta   90.00
_cell.angle_gamma   90.00
#
_symmetry.space_group_name_H-M   'P 1'
#
loop_
_entity.id
_entity.type
_entity.pdbx_description
1 polymer ?
#
loop_
_entity_poly.entity_id
_entity_poly.type
_entity_poly.pdbx_seq_one_letter_code
_entity_poly.pdbx_strand_id
1 'polypeptide(L)'
;MVFYEKIETTDEVMGVKFTPDGKYFVFSLLDQTMKVCYLDSMKLSLNLYGHKLPILAFDISSDNNLLVSCSADKNIKIWGLDFGDIHKSIFAHQDSITDVKFIKDTHYIMSCSKDKTVKLFDGDTHDEIFVFDNFFGEVWSIAISSIGDFFVAVSADKSIRVWRQTSEQTFLITEKEDREDKAMLKEAELEYHEIDIAQQN
;
A
#
# COMPACT_ATOMS: atom_id res chain seq x y z
N MET A 1 21.57 26.11 5.46
CA MET A 1 21.16 24.97 6.31
C MET A 1 22.35 24.60 7.18
N VAL A 2 22.12 24.28 8.45
CA VAL A 2 23.15 23.89 9.42
C VAL A 2 22.77 22.49 9.93
N PHE A 3 23.78 21.64 10.13
CA PHE A 3 23.58 20.34 10.79
C PHE A 3 23.07 20.59 12.21
N TYR A 4 21.98 19.93 12.58
CA TYR A 4 21.34 20.12 13.88
C TYR A 4 21.67 18.98 14.84
N GLU A 5 21.36 17.75 14.46
CA GLU A 5 21.56 16.58 15.32
C GLU A 5 21.66 15.28 14.51
N LYS A 6 22.26 14.24 15.11
CA LYS A 6 22.38 12.89 14.56
C LYS A 6 21.66 11.90 15.47
N ILE A 7 20.79 11.09 14.90
CA ILE A 7 20.18 9.95 15.58
C ILE A 7 20.87 8.68 15.11
N GLU A 8 21.35 7.87 16.06
CA GLU A 8 21.86 6.55 15.79
C GLU A 8 20.76 5.52 15.88
N THR A 9 20.64 4.70 14.85
CA THR A 9 19.62 3.65 14.73
C THR A 9 20.23 2.28 14.93
N THR A 10 19.38 1.29 15.23
CA THR A 10 19.79 -0.09 15.46
C THR A 10 20.10 -0.84 14.17
N ASP A 11 19.53 -0.39 13.04
CA ASP A 11 19.67 -1.03 11.73
C ASP A 11 19.57 0.02 10.62
N GLU A 12 19.68 -0.39 9.36
CA GLU A 12 19.63 0.47 8.19
C GLU A 12 18.25 1.11 8.04
N VAL A 13 18.22 2.42 7.75
CA VAL A 13 17.00 3.20 7.53
C VAL A 13 16.59 3.09 6.08
N MET A 14 15.39 2.57 5.83
CA MET A 14 14.83 2.37 4.49
C MET A 14 14.05 3.58 3.98
N GLY A 15 13.39 4.29 4.85
CA GLY A 15 12.59 5.46 4.48
C GLY A 15 12.31 6.38 5.65
N VAL A 16 12.05 7.65 5.36
CA VAL A 16 11.69 8.66 6.35
C VAL A 16 10.60 9.57 5.80
N LYS A 17 9.64 9.94 6.66
CA LYS A 17 8.60 10.94 6.36
C LYS A 17 8.31 11.79 7.58
N PHE A 18 7.95 13.05 7.35
CA PHE A 18 7.39 13.91 8.36
C PHE A 18 5.89 13.74 8.45
N THR A 19 5.35 13.93 9.65
CA THR A 19 3.89 14.08 9.81
C THR A 19 3.45 15.43 9.21
N PRO A 20 2.23 15.52 8.64
CA PRO A 20 1.71 16.75 8.06
C PRO A 20 1.72 17.94 9.02
N ASP A 21 1.54 17.71 10.33
CA ASP A 21 1.60 18.73 11.37
C ASP A 21 3.03 19.19 11.75
N GLY A 22 4.05 18.48 11.25
CA GLY A 22 5.46 18.80 11.50
C GLY A 22 5.94 18.53 12.94
N LYS A 23 5.18 17.79 13.76
CA LYS A 23 5.58 17.47 15.14
C LYS A 23 6.45 16.23 15.24
N TYR A 24 6.22 15.27 14.35
CA TYR A 24 6.92 14.00 14.35
C TYR A 24 7.59 13.73 13.01
N PHE A 25 8.53 12.84 13.02
CA PHE A 25 9.00 12.15 11.84
C PHE A 25 9.01 10.65 12.10
N VAL A 26 8.68 9.91 11.07
CA VAL A 26 8.59 8.45 11.08
C VAL A 26 9.67 7.90 10.17
N PHE A 27 10.32 6.84 10.59
CA PHE A 27 11.26 6.13 9.74
C PHE A 27 11.10 4.62 9.89
N SER A 28 11.30 3.93 8.77
CA SER A 28 11.30 2.47 8.71
C SER A 28 12.73 1.93 8.70
N LEU A 29 12.92 0.80 9.37
CA LEU A 29 14.19 0.11 9.46
C LEU A 29 14.14 -1.23 8.71
N LEU A 30 15.31 -1.74 8.36
CA LEU A 30 15.44 -3.05 7.71
C LEU A 30 15.01 -4.20 8.64
N ASP A 31 15.07 -4.00 9.96
CA ASP A 31 14.64 -4.93 11.00
C ASP A 31 13.11 -5.12 11.10
N GLN A 32 12.34 -4.63 10.11
CA GLN A 32 10.87 -4.75 10.01
C GLN A 32 10.11 -3.85 10.98
N THR A 33 10.78 -2.92 11.65
CA THR A 33 10.16 -1.98 12.58
C THR A 33 10.05 -0.58 11.98
N MET A 34 9.12 0.21 12.51
CA MET A 34 9.08 1.66 12.30
C MET A 34 9.17 2.38 13.63
N LYS A 35 9.78 3.54 13.60
CA LYS A 35 9.93 4.40 14.77
C LYS A 35 9.36 5.77 14.50
N VAL A 36 8.62 6.29 15.46
CA VAL A 36 8.09 7.65 15.47
C VAL A 36 8.86 8.47 16.48
N CYS A 37 9.45 9.56 16.06
CA CYS A 37 10.23 10.45 16.92
C CYS A 37 9.68 11.88 16.91
N TYR A 38 9.78 12.55 18.04
CA TYR A 38 9.51 13.98 18.13
C TYR A 38 10.55 14.76 17.34
N LEU A 39 10.12 15.77 16.57
CA LEU A 39 11.03 16.58 15.77
C LEU A 39 11.83 17.57 16.62
N ASP A 40 11.25 18.08 17.70
CA ASP A 40 11.86 19.09 18.58
C ASP A 40 12.95 18.52 19.49
N SER A 41 12.72 17.32 20.02
CA SER A 41 13.58 16.68 21.04
C SER A 41 14.36 15.49 20.53
N MET A 42 14.11 15.06 19.27
CA MET A 42 14.68 13.88 18.65
C MET A 42 14.49 12.58 19.45
N LYS A 43 13.56 12.58 20.40
CA LYS A 43 13.28 11.42 21.26
C LYS A 43 12.26 10.50 20.61
N LEU A 44 12.45 9.21 20.86
CA LEU A 44 11.51 8.17 20.44
C LEU A 44 10.17 8.39 21.14
N SER A 45 9.09 8.44 20.35
CA SER A 45 7.70 8.48 20.82
C SER A 45 7.07 7.11 20.78
N LEU A 46 7.06 6.47 19.59
CA LEU A 46 6.44 5.17 19.38
C LEU A 46 7.39 4.21 18.64
N ASN A 47 7.19 2.94 18.91
CA ASN A 47 7.90 1.86 18.24
C ASN A 47 6.88 0.85 17.70
N LEU A 48 6.79 0.73 16.36
CA LEU A 48 5.75 -0.01 15.68
C LEU A 48 6.31 -1.36 15.21
N TYR A 49 5.79 -2.43 15.77
CA TYR A 49 6.18 -3.81 15.47
C TYR A 49 5.03 -4.60 14.88
N GLY A 50 5.28 -5.44 13.90
CA GLY A 50 4.24 -6.36 13.43
C GLY A 50 4.40 -6.89 12.02
N HIS A 51 5.19 -6.27 11.15
CA HIS A 51 5.55 -6.85 9.86
C HIS A 51 6.50 -8.04 10.03
N LYS A 52 6.45 -9.00 9.10
CA LYS A 52 7.30 -10.19 9.10
C LYS A 52 8.49 -10.09 8.17
N LEU A 53 8.48 -9.10 7.28
CA LEU A 53 9.52 -8.80 6.31
C LEU A 53 9.74 -7.28 6.26
N PRO A 54 10.84 -6.79 5.66
CA PRO A 54 11.13 -5.36 5.60
C PRO A 54 9.99 -4.52 5.04
N ILE A 55 9.83 -3.34 5.62
CA ILE A 55 8.83 -2.35 5.23
C ILE A 55 9.39 -1.59 4.04
N LEU A 56 8.72 -1.68 2.90
CA LEU A 56 9.19 -1.07 1.65
C LEU A 56 8.70 0.37 1.48
N ALA A 57 7.49 0.66 1.93
CA ALA A 57 6.97 2.02 1.94
C ALA A 57 5.94 2.20 3.06
N PHE A 58 5.70 3.45 3.41
CA PHE A 58 4.68 3.84 4.37
C PHE A 58 4.20 5.26 4.07
N ASP A 59 3.02 5.61 4.55
CA ASP A 59 2.46 6.94 4.42
C ASP A 59 1.66 7.35 5.67
N ILE A 60 1.41 8.64 5.80
CA ILE A 60 0.73 9.22 6.96
C ILE A 60 -0.49 9.98 6.45
N SER A 61 -1.62 9.79 7.10
CA SER A 61 -2.87 10.48 6.77
C SER A 61 -2.75 11.98 7.01
N SER A 62 -3.51 12.77 6.23
CA SER A 62 -3.48 14.24 6.31
C SER A 62 -3.94 14.79 7.67
N ASP A 63 -4.75 14.03 8.41
CA ASP A 63 -5.24 14.36 9.74
C ASP A 63 -4.29 13.94 10.88
N ASN A 64 -3.16 13.31 10.58
CA ASN A 64 -2.16 12.79 11.51
C ASN A 64 -2.66 11.66 12.46
N ASN A 65 -3.79 11.04 12.18
CA ASN A 65 -4.34 10.00 13.04
C ASN A 65 -3.85 8.61 12.65
N LEU A 66 -3.70 8.36 11.34
CA LEU A 66 -3.37 7.05 10.80
C LEU A 66 -2.02 7.04 10.10
N LEU A 67 -1.34 5.93 10.22
CA LEU A 67 -0.19 5.59 9.43
C LEU A 67 -0.47 4.27 8.70
N VAL A 68 -0.14 4.19 7.44
CA VAL A 68 -0.19 2.96 6.65
C VAL A 68 1.21 2.51 6.28
N SER A 69 1.48 1.24 6.42
CA SER A 69 2.74 0.63 5.98
C SER A 69 2.50 -0.56 5.09
N CYS A 70 3.40 -0.78 4.16
CA CYS A 70 3.41 -1.95 3.32
C CYS A 70 4.76 -2.66 3.34
N SER A 71 4.74 -3.95 3.12
CA SER A 71 5.91 -4.81 3.25
C SER A 71 5.98 -5.86 2.16
N ALA A 72 7.17 -6.46 2.03
CA ALA A 72 7.37 -7.66 1.24
C ALA A 72 6.57 -8.87 1.77
N ASP A 73 5.98 -8.79 2.98
CA ASP A 73 5.11 -9.82 3.56
C ASP A 73 3.69 -9.84 2.97
N LYS A 74 3.42 -9.06 1.91
CA LYS A 74 2.15 -8.99 1.17
C LYS A 74 1.00 -8.33 1.95
N ASN A 75 1.29 -7.79 3.13
CA ASN A 75 0.30 -7.15 3.98
C ASN A 75 0.46 -5.64 3.99
N ILE A 76 -0.68 -4.99 4.08
CA ILE A 76 -0.79 -3.59 4.50
C ILE A 76 -1.19 -3.60 5.98
N LYS A 77 -0.57 -2.72 6.76
CA LYS A 77 -0.95 -2.49 8.14
C LYS A 77 -1.33 -1.04 8.34
N ILE A 78 -2.43 -0.84 9.04
CA ILE A 78 -2.95 0.46 9.44
C ILE A 78 -2.69 0.61 10.93
N TRP A 79 -2.06 1.69 11.32
CA TRP A 79 -1.63 1.99 12.68
C TRP A 79 -2.27 3.29 13.16
N GLY A 80 -2.65 3.33 14.43
CA GLY A 80 -2.98 4.57 15.11
C GLY A 80 -1.70 5.28 15.53
N LEU A 81 -1.55 6.56 15.21
CA LEU A 81 -0.39 7.36 15.63
C LEU A 81 -0.45 7.83 17.08
N ASP A 82 -1.60 7.70 17.75
CA ASP A 82 -1.75 8.07 19.15
C ASP A 82 -1.04 7.09 20.10
N PHE A 83 -1.25 5.80 19.88
CA PHE A 83 -0.73 4.74 20.75
C PHE A 83 0.22 3.76 20.05
N GLY A 84 0.32 3.82 18.72
CA GLY A 84 1.14 2.90 17.95
C GLY A 84 0.54 1.49 17.82
N ASP A 85 -0.74 1.35 18.05
CA ASP A 85 -1.46 0.08 17.91
C ASP A 85 -1.80 -0.24 16.46
N ILE A 86 -1.94 -1.52 16.17
CA ILE A 86 -2.36 -1.98 14.84
C ILE A 86 -3.89 -2.00 14.79
N HIS A 87 -4.48 -1.06 14.07
CA HIS A 87 -5.92 -1.06 13.83
C HIS A 87 -6.32 -2.25 12.96
N LYS A 88 -5.57 -2.49 11.86
CA LYS A 88 -5.83 -3.61 10.96
C LYS A 88 -4.57 -4.09 10.27
N SER A 89 -4.56 -5.38 9.96
CA SER A 89 -3.61 -6.01 9.03
C SER A 89 -4.41 -6.65 7.90
N ILE A 90 -4.17 -6.20 6.67
CA ILE A 90 -4.90 -6.61 5.47
C ILE A 90 -3.92 -7.40 4.60
N PHE A 91 -4.29 -8.62 4.20
CA PHE A 91 -3.61 -9.33 3.13
C PHE A 91 -4.06 -8.71 1.81
N ALA A 92 -3.26 -7.77 1.30
CA ALA A 92 -3.67 -6.92 0.20
C ALA A 92 -3.31 -7.49 -1.17
N HIS A 93 -2.16 -8.13 -1.30
CA HIS A 93 -1.61 -8.53 -2.60
C HIS A 93 -1.06 -9.96 -2.59
N GLN A 94 -0.92 -10.53 -3.79
CA GLN A 94 -0.36 -11.87 -3.98
C GLN A 94 1.17 -11.89 -3.98
N ASP A 95 1.82 -10.71 -4.08
CA ASP A 95 3.27 -10.55 -4.05
C ASP A 95 3.67 -9.32 -3.23
N SER A 96 4.98 -9.05 -3.13
CA SER A 96 5.54 -7.91 -2.38
C SER A 96 4.87 -6.60 -2.78
N ILE A 97 4.45 -5.83 -1.78
CA ILE A 97 3.88 -4.51 -1.98
C ILE A 97 5.02 -3.51 -2.05
N THR A 98 5.11 -2.78 -3.15
CA THR A 98 6.23 -1.89 -3.46
C THR A 98 6.03 -0.47 -2.97
N ASP A 99 4.78 0.03 -3.00
CA ASP A 99 4.46 1.38 -2.53
C ASP A 99 3.03 1.46 -1.98
N VAL A 100 2.79 2.41 -1.08
CA VAL A 100 1.50 2.70 -0.48
C VAL A 100 1.36 4.20 -0.23
N LYS A 101 0.16 4.76 -0.50
CA LYS A 101 -0.15 6.17 -0.32
C LYS A 101 -1.57 6.37 0.20
N PHE A 102 -1.76 7.38 1.07
CA PHE A 102 -3.08 7.92 1.34
C PHE A 102 -3.52 8.87 0.22
N ILE A 103 -4.80 8.86 -0.10
CA ILE A 103 -5.42 9.93 -0.89
C ILE A 103 -5.66 11.09 0.05
N LYS A 104 -5.18 12.27 -0.35
CA LYS A 104 -5.23 13.48 0.48
C LYS A 104 -6.65 13.80 0.94
N ASP A 105 -6.77 14.23 2.20
CA ASP A 105 -8.02 14.63 2.87
C ASP A 105 -9.07 13.50 2.93
N THR A 106 -8.62 12.26 2.80
CA THR A 106 -9.42 11.04 2.93
C THR A 106 -8.63 9.97 3.68
N HIS A 107 -9.33 8.90 4.07
CA HIS A 107 -8.66 7.69 4.59
C HIS A 107 -8.52 6.58 3.53
N TYR A 108 -8.75 6.90 2.26
CA TYR A 108 -8.52 5.93 1.20
C TYR A 108 -7.04 5.66 0.99
N ILE A 109 -6.70 4.39 0.85
CA ILE A 109 -5.34 3.88 0.73
C ILE A 109 -5.17 3.27 -0.65
N MET A 110 -4.18 3.73 -1.40
CA MET A 110 -3.75 3.09 -2.63
C MET A 110 -2.45 2.33 -2.40
N SER A 111 -2.39 1.11 -2.89
CA SER A 111 -1.18 0.28 -2.85
C SER A 111 -0.86 -0.30 -4.22
N CYS A 112 0.42 -0.51 -4.47
CA CYS A 112 0.88 -1.21 -5.67
C CYS A 112 1.82 -2.35 -5.32
N SER A 113 1.89 -3.34 -6.21
CA SER A 113 2.62 -4.57 -5.94
C SER A 113 3.31 -5.13 -7.19
N LYS A 114 4.23 -6.05 -6.93
CA LYS A 114 4.85 -6.90 -7.95
C LYS A 114 3.87 -7.87 -8.60
N ASP A 115 2.69 -8.09 -8.00
CA ASP A 115 1.61 -8.90 -8.59
C ASP A 115 0.93 -8.24 -9.80
N LYS A 116 1.46 -7.08 -10.24
CA LYS A 116 1.00 -6.31 -11.41
C LYS A 116 -0.35 -5.61 -11.20
N THR A 117 -0.75 -5.40 -9.97
CA THR A 117 -1.98 -4.69 -9.63
C THR A 117 -1.72 -3.45 -8.80
N VAL A 118 -2.63 -2.50 -8.91
CA VAL A 118 -2.80 -1.39 -7.96
C VAL A 118 -4.17 -1.54 -7.33
N LYS A 119 -4.27 -1.41 -6.04
CA LYS A 119 -5.52 -1.59 -5.30
C LYS A 119 -5.86 -0.36 -4.48
N LEU A 120 -7.16 -0.09 -4.40
CA LEU A 120 -7.74 0.96 -3.57
C LEU A 120 -8.49 0.32 -2.41
N PHE A 121 -8.18 0.75 -1.20
CA PHE A 121 -8.82 0.31 0.05
C PHE A 121 -9.45 1.49 0.77
N ASP A 122 -10.49 1.21 1.51
CA ASP A 122 -11.00 2.12 2.53
C ASP A 122 -10.23 1.89 3.85
N GLY A 123 -9.62 2.93 4.39
CA GLY A 123 -8.86 2.86 5.64
C GLY A 123 -9.74 2.71 6.88
N ASP A 124 -11.02 3.08 6.82
CA ASP A 124 -11.95 3.01 7.93
C ASP A 124 -12.70 1.67 7.97
N THR A 125 -13.28 1.25 6.85
CA THR A 125 -13.99 -0.05 6.74
C THR A 125 -13.02 -1.21 6.51
N HIS A 126 -11.83 -0.93 5.97
CA HIS A 126 -10.78 -1.88 5.64
C HIS A 126 -11.11 -2.79 4.45
N ASP A 127 -12.08 -2.41 3.64
CA ASP A 127 -12.51 -3.15 2.47
C ASP A 127 -11.72 -2.76 1.21
N GLU A 128 -11.53 -3.72 0.32
CA GLU A 128 -11.02 -3.46 -1.02
C GLU A 128 -12.13 -2.84 -1.88
N ILE A 129 -11.92 -1.60 -2.35
CA ILE A 129 -12.89 -0.86 -3.17
C ILE A 129 -12.70 -1.18 -4.64
N PHE A 130 -11.45 -1.12 -5.13
CA PHE A 130 -11.16 -1.27 -6.55
C PHE A 130 -9.78 -1.87 -6.80
N VAL A 131 -9.67 -2.62 -7.91
CA VAL A 131 -8.40 -3.21 -8.38
C VAL A 131 -8.13 -2.77 -9.80
N PHE A 132 -6.96 -2.20 -10.03
CA PHE A 132 -6.44 -1.84 -11.35
C PHE A 132 -5.47 -2.93 -11.79
N ASP A 133 -5.88 -3.81 -12.68
CA ASP A 133 -5.13 -5.01 -13.12
C ASP A 133 -4.56 -4.91 -14.55
N ASN A 134 -4.59 -3.72 -15.13
CA ASN A 134 -4.19 -3.49 -16.52
C ASN A 134 -2.66 -3.41 -16.74
N PHE A 135 -1.83 -3.93 -15.81
CA PHE A 135 -0.38 -3.88 -15.93
C PHE A 135 0.18 -5.20 -16.48
N PHE A 136 1.15 -5.10 -17.40
CA PHE A 136 1.85 -6.27 -17.93
C PHE A 136 3.12 -6.63 -17.14
N GLY A 137 3.61 -5.72 -16.31
CA GLY A 137 4.78 -5.89 -15.46
C GLY A 137 4.54 -5.49 -14.02
N GLU A 138 5.51 -5.77 -13.15
CA GLU A 138 5.51 -5.35 -11.74
C GLU A 138 5.30 -3.85 -11.62
N VAL A 139 4.46 -3.40 -10.68
CA VAL A 139 4.28 -1.97 -10.39
C VAL A 139 5.24 -1.56 -9.30
N TRP A 140 6.03 -0.52 -9.55
CA TRP A 140 7.10 -0.12 -8.65
C TRP A 140 6.74 1.01 -7.70
N SER A 141 5.96 1.97 -8.18
CA SER A 141 5.60 3.14 -7.36
C SER A 141 4.32 3.78 -7.87
N ILE A 142 3.63 4.47 -6.98
CA ILE A 142 2.46 5.28 -7.25
C ILE A 142 2.65 6.70 -6.73
N ALA A 143 2.10 7.66 -7.46
CA ALA A 143 2.02 9.04 -7.02
C ALA A 143 0.58 9.54 -7.18
N ILE A 144 0.09 10.26 -6.20
CA ILE A 144 -1.26 10.82 -6.17
C ILE A 144 -1.15 12.34 -6.24
N SER A 145 -2.03 12.98 -7.01
CA SER A 145 -2.04 14.44 -7.10
C SER A 145 -2.42 15.07 -5.75
N SER A 146 -2.01 16.31 -5.56
CA SER A 146 -2.29 17.05 -4.31
C SER A 146 -3.78 17.31 -4.05
N ILE A 147 -4.62 17.15 -5.07
CA ILE A 147 -6.09 17.32 -5.00
C ILE A 147 -6.78 15.95 -4.90
N GLY A 148 -6.07 14.85 -5.26
CA GLY A 148 -6.62 13.49 -5.26
C GLY A 148 -7.35 13.10 -6.54
N ASP A 149 -7.41 13.98 -7.55
CA ASP A 149 -8.14 13.76 -8.80
C ASP A 149 -7.39 12.93 -9.84
N PHE A 150 -6.08 12.78 -9.69
CA PHE A 150 -5.23 11.96 -10.54
C PHE A 150 -4.33 11.05 -9.71
N PHE A 151 -4.08 9.87 -10.21
CA PHE A 151 -2.93 9.09 -9.77
C PHE A 151 -2.15 8.54 -10.96
N VAL A 152 -0.88 8.33 -10.74
CA VAL A 152 0.07 7.82 -11.72
C VAL A 152 0.75 6.60 -11.14
N ALA A 153 0.87 5.55 -11.92
CA ALA A 153 1.63 4.36 -11.56
C ALA A 153 2.70 4.07 -12.62
N VAL A 154 3.84 3.60 -12.15
CA VAL A 154 4.98 3.22 -12.99
C VAL A 154 5.22 1.73 -12.89
N SER A 155 5.42 1.07 -14.03
CA SER A 155 5.55 -0.37 -14.13
C SER A 155 6.84 -0.80 -14.82
N ALA A 156 7.30 -2.01 -14.52
CA ALA A 156 8.43 -2.68 -15.16
C ALA A 156 8.22 -2.92 -16.67
N ASP A 157 6.98 -2.84 -17.16
CA ASP A 157 6.66 -2.91 -18.59
C ASP A 157 7.07 -1.66 -19.38
N LYS A 158 7.79 -0.73 -18.74
CA LYS A 158 8.25 0.56 -19.28
C LYS A 158 7.11 1.53 -19.58
N SER A 159 5.94 1.34 -18.97
CA SER A 159 4.81 2.23 -19.08
C SER A 159 4.64 3.12 -17.85
N ILE A 160 4.18 4.33 -18.09
CA ILE A 160 3.64 5.24 -17.08
C ILE A 160 2.16 5.35 -17.38
N ARG A 161 1.31 5.03 -16.41
CA ARG A 161 -0.14 5.09 -16.58
C ARG A 161 -0.72 6.13 -15.66
N VAL A 162 -1.66 6.88 -16.20
CA VAL A 162 -2.32 7.99 -15.51
C VAL A 162 -3.82 7.68 -15.47
N TRP A 163 -4.39 7.73 -14.30
CA TRP A 163 -5.84 7.63 -14.09
C TRP A 163 -6.37 8.94 -13.55
N ARG A 164 -7.55 9.27 -13.99
CA ARG A 164 -8.29 10.43 -13.53
C ARG A 164 -9.58 9.98 -12.85
N GLN A 165 -9.88 10.58 -11.71
CA GLN A 165 -11.17 10.41 -11.08
C GLN A 165 -12.27 10.97 -11.99
N THR A 166 -13.30 10.20 -12.27
CA THR A 166 -14.46 10.63 -13.03
C THR A 166 -15.67 10.75 -12.09
N SER A 167 -16.56 11.69 -12.37
CA SER A 167 -17.85 11.82 -11.68
C SER A 167 -18.92 10.88 -12.24
N GLU A 168 -18.63 10.15 -13.31
CA GLU A 168 -19.53 9.14 -13.83
C GLU A 168 -19.63 7.98 -12.81
N GLN A 169 -20.83 7.64 -12.43
CA GLN A 169 -21.08 6.45 -11.60
C GLN A 169 -20.72 5.21 -12.42
N THR A 170 -19.53 4.72 -12.24
CA THR A 170 -19.19 3.36 -12.64
C THR A 170 -19.92 2.41 -11.70
N PHE A 171 -20.68 1.49 -12.26
CA PHE A 171 -21.38 0.46 -11.46
C PHE A 171 -20.34 -0.54 -10.93
N LEU A 172 -19.66 -0.17 -9.84
CA LEU A 172 -18.63 -0.99 -9.19
C LEU A 172 -19.13 -2.40 -8.83
N ILE A 173 -20.45 -2.54 -8.57
CA ILE A 173 -21.08 -3.83 -8.29
C ILE A 173 -21.02 -4.73 -9.52
N THR A 174 -21.36 -4.20 -10.71
CA THR A 174 -21.37 -4.96 -11.96
C THR A 174 -19.94 -5.39 -12.37
N GLU A 175 -18.94 -4.50 -12.17
CA GLU A 175 -17.56 -4.85 -12.47
C GLU A 175 -16.97 -5.88 -11.50
N LYS A 176 -17.42 -5.89 -10.24
CA LYS A 176 -17.02 -6.90 -9.27
C LYS A 176 -17.63 -8.27 -9.61
N GLU A 177 -18.91 -8.31 -9.97
CA GLU A 177 -19.61 -9.50 -10.44
C GLU A 177 -18.96 -10.04 -11.73
N ASP A 178 -18.70 -9.19 -12.73
CA ASP A 178 -18.03 -9.57 -13.98
C ASP A 178 -16.60 -10.11 -13.75
N ARG A 179 -15.92 -9.67 -12.70
CA ARG A 179 -14.58 -10.14 -12.35
C ARG A 179 -14.63 -11.49 -11.64
N GLU A 180 -15.59 -11.68 -10.73
CA GLU A 180 -15.84 -12.94 -10.05
C GLU A 180 -16.26 -14.02 -11.06
N ASP A 181 -17.12 -13.68 -12.01
CA ASP A 181 -17.54 -14.57 -13.10
C ASP A 181 -16.37 -14.96 -14.03
N LYS A 182 -15.50 -14.01 -14.38
CA LYS A 182 -14.29 -14.28 -15.17
C LYS A 182 -13.28 -15.13 -14.42
N ALA A 183 -13.16 -14.97 -13.10
CA ALA A 183 -12.30 -15.80 -12.28
C ALA A 183 -12.81 -17.23 -12.20
N MET A 184 -14.13 -17.44 -11.99
CA MET A 184 -14.78 -18.74 -12.01
C MET A 184 -14.64 -19.46 -13.35
N LEU A 185 -14.82 -18.74 -14.47
CA LEU A 185 -14.65 -19.30 -15.82
C LEU A 185 -13.21 -19.78 -16.05
N LYS A 186 -12.24 -18.99 -15.57
CA LYS A 186 -10.82 -19.35 -15.71
C LYS A 186 -10.41 -20.57 -14.86
N GLU A 187 -10.97 -20.69 -13.66
CA GLU A 187 -10.78 -21.87 -12.81
C GLU A 187 -11.41 -23.11 -13.47
N ALA A 188 -12.62 -22.99 -14.00
CA ALA A 188 -13.29 -24.06 -14.71
C ALA A 188 -12.50 -24.51 -15.97
N GLU A 189 -11.94 -23.58 -16.75
CA GLU A 189 -11.08 -23.90 -17.89
C GLU A 189 -9.80 -24.65 -17.48
N LEU A 190 -9.20 -24.30 -16.35
CA LEU A 190 -8.03 -25.00 -15.81
C LEU A 190 -8.37 -26.42 -15.35
N GLU A 191 -9.51 -26.62 -14.68
CA GLU A 191 -9.99 -27.96 -14.28
C GLU A 191 -10.29 -28.84 -15.49
N TYR A 192 -10.93 -28.30 -16.54
CA TYR A 192 -11.15 -29.05 -17.79
C TYR A 192 -9.84 -29.48 -18.46
N HIS A 193 -8.85 -28.60 -18.44
CA HIS A 193 -7.55 -28.92 -19.06
C HIS A 193 -6.78 -29.99 -18.27
N GLU A 194 -6.87 -29.99 -16.95
CA GLU A 194 -6.29 -31.02 -16.09
C GLU A 194 -6.97 -32.39 -16.28
N ILE A 195 -8.29 -32.40 -16.45
CA ILE A 195 -9.05 -33.64 -16.72
C ILE A 195 -8.71 -34.22 -18.09
N ASP A 196 -8.56 -33.36 -19.11
CA ASP A 196 -8.17 -33.79 -20.46
C ASP A 196 -6.76 -34.41 -20.49
N ILE A 197 -5.81 -33.85 -19.75
CA ILE A 197 -4.46 -34.42 -19.62
C ILE A 197 -4.47 -35.73 -18.85
N ALA A 198 -5.33 -35.87 -17.85
CA ALA A 198 -5.45 -37.10 -17.06
C ALA A 198 -6.12 -38.26 -17.85
N GLN A 199 -6.94 -37.95 -18.86
CA GLN A 199 -7.59 -38.98 -19.73
C GLN A 199 -6.72 -39.41 -20.93
N GLN A 200 -5.65 -38.68 -21.24
CA GLN A 200 -4.73 -39.01 -22.34
C GLN A 200 -3.50 -39.83 -21.89
N ASN A 201 -3.34 -40.09 -20.60
CA ASN A 201 -2.32 -40.95 -20.00
C ASN A 201 -2.94 -42.26 -19.48
#